data_125f7dc00ed8aebbc00d2e2b5d2c342b
#
_entry.id   125f7dc00ed8aebbc00d2e2b5d2c342b
#
_cell.length_a   1.000
_cell.length_b   1.000
_cell.length_c   1.000
_cell.angle_alpha   90.00
_cell.angle_beta   90.00
_cell.angle_gamma   90.00
#
_symmetry.space_group_name_H-M   'P 1'
#
loop_
_entity.id
_entity.type
_entity.pdbx_description
1 polymer ?
#
loop_
_entity_poly.entity_id
_entity_poly.type
_entity_poly.pdbx_seq_one_letter_code
_entity_poly.pdbx_strand_id
1 'polypeptide(L)'
;MKTISRIAYSNDKKNRTRSILIMMSICLTTMLLVIISTVGNGMIRLQKSQAAGSYGSNYGLFVAADASQLKEVSRRAEIDAIGIMCTEGIIKGNEKGGFVCMDETTRKMLPYNKEYELKEGKYPEKMQEIAAGRAFFRAMGYDDVKVGDTVTLDYRAGMRSEYAPEEFAVSGIL
;
A
#
# COMPACT_ATOMS: atom_id res chain seq x y z
N MET A 1 49.79 -30.63 -18.92
CA MET A 1 48.53 -30.05 -19.37
C MET A 1 48.29 -30.09 -20.89
N LYS A 2 49.28 -29.95 -21.74
CA LYS A 2 49.11 -29.96 -23.24
C LYS A 2 48.60 -31.29 -23.81
N THR A 3 48.90 -32.44 -23.18
CA THR A 3 48.47 -33.76 -23.67
C THR A 3 47.00 -34.05 -23.46
N ILE A 4 46.45 -33.65 -22.31
CA ILE A 4 45.01 -33.86 -21.98
C ILE A 4 44.14 -33.01 -22.90
N SER A 5 44.49 -31.75 -23.14
CA SER A 5 43.72 -30.87 -24.04
C SER A 5 43.77 -31.36 -25.50
N ARG A 6 44.86 -31.99 -25.93
CA ARG A 6 45.00 -32.55 -27.28
C ARG A 6 44.16 -33.81 -27.47
N ILE A 7 44.05 -34.66 -26.45
CA ILE A 7 43.19 -35.84 -26.46
C ILE A 7 41.72 -35.44 -26.47
N ALA A 8 41.35 -34.45 -25.64
CA ALA A 8 40.00 -33.90 -25.59
C ALA A 8 39.58 -33.32 -26.94
N TYR A 9 40.45 -32.53 -27.57
CA TYR A 9 40.19 -31.93 -28.88
C TYR A 9 40.06 -33.00 -30.01
N SER A 10 40.92 -34.05 -30.01
CA SER A 10 40.84 -35.15 -30.96
C SER A 10 39.55 -35.96 -30.83
N ASN A 11 39.10 -36.18 -29.59
CA ASN A 11 37.84 -36.89 -29.29
C ASN A 11 36.61 -36.08 -29.69
N ASP A 12 36.66 -34.76 -29.48
CA ASP A 12 35.61 -33.83 -29.87
C ASP A 12 35.42 -33.79 -31.39
N LYS A 13 36.49 -33.77 -32.15
CA LYS A 13 36.45 -33.78 -33.61
C LYS A 13 35.88 -35.10 -34.17
N LYS A 14 36.06 -36.24 -33.49
CA LYS A 14 35.58 -37.57 -33.92
C LYS A 14 34.08 -37.76 -33.55
N ASN A 15 33.60 -37.11 -32.49
CA ASN A 15 32.22 -37.23 -31.99
C ASN A 15 31.46 -35.87 -32.00
N ARG A 16 31.66 -35.11 -33.08
CA ARG A 16 31.20 -33.72 -33.18
C ARG A 16 29.69 -33.53 -32.86
N THR A 17 28.85 -34.42 -33.37
CA THR A 17 27.40 -34.36 -33.12
C THR A 17 27.05 -34.56 -31.64
N ARG A 18 27.74 -35.49 -30.97
CA ARG A 18 27.55 -35.76 -29.54
C ARG A 18 28.00 -34.59 -28.66
N SER A 19 29.13 -33.98 -28.99
CA SER A 19 29.66 -32.80 -28.28
C SER A 19 28.73 -31.59 -28.45
N ILE A 20 28.20 -31.38 -29.66
CA ILE A 20 27.23 -30.30 -29.93
C ILE A 20 25.93 -30.51 -29.12
N LEU A 21 25.39 -31.72 -29.09
CA LEU A 21 24.22 -32.04 -28.32
C LEU A 21 24.39 -31.78 -26.80
N ILE A 22 25.55 -32.19 -26.27
CA ILE A 22 25.88 -31.94 -24.86
C ILE A 22 26.00 -30.43 -24.57
N MET A 23 26.69 -29.68 -25.43
CA MET A 23 26.83 -28.24 -25.29
C MET A 23 25.44 -27.53 -25.36
N MET A 24 24.61 -27.93 -26.33
CA MET A 24 23.26 -27.39 -26.44
C MET A 24 22.39 -27.70 -25.19
N SER A 25 22.48 -28.92 -24.67
CA SER A 25 21.78 -29.32 -23.45
C SER A 25 22.22 -28.47 -22.24
N ILE A 26 23.52 -28.28 -22.04
CA ILE A 26 24.04 -27.45 -20.96
C ILE A 26 23.59 -26.00 -21.12
N CYS A 27 23.69 -25.47 -22.35
CA CYS A 27 23.28 -24.10 -22.65
C CYS A 27 21.79 -23.89 -22.40
N LEU A 28 20.94 -24.84 -22.82
CA LEU A 28 19.50 -24.79 -22.58
C LEU A 28 19.17 -24.83 -21.09
N THR A 29 19.83 -25.73 -20.35
CA THR A 29 19.61 -25.88 -18.90
C THR A 29 20.05 -24.62 -18.14
N THR A 30 21.17 -24.04 -18.45
CA THR A 30 21.64 -22.81 -17.82
C THR A 30 20.75 -21.63 -18.16
N MET A 31 20.30 -21.51 -19.41
CA MET A 31 19.34 -20.48 -19.83
C MET A 31 18.01 -20.59 -19.08
N LEU A 32 17.51 -21.81 -18.92
CA LEU A 32 16.26 -22.08 -18.21
C LEU A 32 16.37 -21.71 -16.72
N LEU A 33 17.49 -22.05 -16.08
CA LEU A 33 17.75 -21.64 -14.69
C LEU A 33 17.82 -20.12 -14.52
N VAL A 34 18.46 -19.42 -15.45
CA VAL A 34 18.54 -17.95 -15.43
C VAL A 34 17.14 -17.33 -15.61
N ILE A 35 16.35 -17.85 -16.54
CA ILE A 35 14.98 -17.37 -16.76
C ILE A 35 14.12 -17.56 -15.52
N ILE A 36 14.11 -18.75 -14.92
CA ILE A 36 13.34 -19.05 -13.71
C ILE A 36 13.77 -18.12 -12.56
N SER A 37 15.06 -17.95 -12.36
CA SER A 37 15.60 -17.08 -11.30
C SER A 37 15.22 -15.61 -11.53
N THR A 38 15.31 -15.14 -12.76
CA THR A 38 14.98 -13.75 -13.11
C THR A 38 13.49 -13.48 -12.96
N VAL A 39 12.65 -14.37 -13.47
CA VAL A 39 11.18 -14.25 -13.36
C VAL A 39 10.74 -14.34 -11.89
N GLY A 40 11.29 -15.29 -11.14
CA GLY A 40 10.98 -15.44 -9.71
C GLY A 40 11.33 -14.19 -8.90
N ASN A 41 12.53 -13.67 -9.07
CA ASN A 41 12.94 -12.43 -8.40
C ASN A 41 12.13 -11.20 -8.86
N GLY A 42 11.81 -11.14 -10.15
CA GLY A 42 10.96 -10.09 -10.71
C GLY A 42 9.56 -10.10 -10.09
N MET A 43 8.98 -11.28 -9.97
CA MET A 43 7.64 -11.46 -9.38
C MET A 43 7.59 -11.07 -7.89
N ILE A 44 8.62 -11.46 -7.12
CA ILE A 44 8.73 -11.05 -5.70
C ILE A 44 8.86 -9.53 -5.58
N ARG A 45 9.66 -8.88 -6.42
CA ARG A 45 9.79 -7.42 -6.43
C ARG A 45 8.49 -6.74 -6.80
N LEU A 46 7.77 -7.27 -7.79
CA LEU A 46 6.48 -6.75 -8.22
C LEU A 46 5.44 -6.87 -7.10
N GLN A 47 5.34 -8.02 -6.43
CA GLN A 47 4.45 -8.22 -5.30
C GLN A 47 4.77 -7.27 -4.13
N LYS A 48 6.05 -7.09 -3.80
CA LYS A 48 6.48 -6.12 -2.78
C LYS A 48 6.11 -4.69 -3.17
N SER A 49 6.30 -4.31 -4.42
CA SER A 49 5.94 -2.98 -4.93
C SER A 49 4.43 -2.76 -4.91
N GLN A 50 3.64 -3.76 -5.29
CA GLN A 50 2.18 -3.69 -5.22
C GLN A 50 1.68 -3.62 -3.77
N ALA A 51 2.24 -4.42 -2.87
CA ALA A 51 1.91 -4.35 -1.46
C ALA A 51 2.27 -2.98 -0.86
N ALA A 52 3.44 -2.45 -1.16
CA ALA A 52 3.84 -1.11 -0.74
C ALA A 52 2.94 -0.02 -1.35
N GLY A 53 2.50 -0.18 -2.59
CA GLY A 53 1.53 0.71 -3.24
C GLY A 53 0.15 0.68 -2.62
N SER A 54 -0.31 -0.48 -2.13
CA SER A 54 -1.64 -0.65 -1.53
C SER A 54 -1.67 -0.34 -0.03
N TYR A 55 -0.62 -0.69 0.69
CA TYR A 55 -0.58 -0.63 2.16
C TYR A 55 0.47 0.36 2.71
N GLY A 56 1.17 1.07 1.84
CA GLY A 56 2.23 1.99 2.22
C GLY A 56 3.46 1.28 2.76
N SER A 57 4.13 1.91 3.72
CA SER A 57 5.26 1.32 4.42
C SER A 57 4.86 0.33 5.52
N ASN A 58 3.57 -0.01 5.63
CA ASN A 58 3.06 -0.91 6.65
C ASN A 58 3.47 -2.35 6.38
N TYR A 59 4.01 -3.01 7.38
CA TYR A 59 4.34 -4.43 7.34
C TYR A 59 3.19 -5.35 7.70
N GLY A 60 2.14 -4.82 8.34
CA GLY A 60 0.94 -5.55 8.71
C GLY A 60 -0.22 -4.64 9.05
N LEU A 61 -1.43 -5.15 8.91
CA LEU A 61 -2.67 -4.50 9.26
C LEU A 61 -3.47 -5.44 10.18
N PHE A 62 -3.81 -4.95 11.36
CA PHE A 62 -4.73 -5.63 12.26
C PHE A 62 -6.10 -5.01 12.12
N VAL A 63 -7.07 -5.80 11.67
CA VAL A 63 -8.45 -5.35 11.50
C VAL A 63 -9.23 -5.66 12.77
N ALA A 64 -10.03 -4.69 13.24
CA ALA A 64 -10.83 -4.80 14.46
C ALA A 64 -10.00 -5.16 15.72
N ALA A 65 -8.80 -4.61 15.82
CA ALA A 65 -7.95 -4.78 16.99
C ALA A 65 -8.56 -4.10 18.22
N ASP A 66 -8.55 -4.78 19.34
CA ASP A 66 -8.93 -4.20 20.63
C ASP A 66 -7.73 -3.55 21.36
N ALA A 67 -8.03 -2.82 22.43
CA ALA A 67 -7.01 -2.11 23.20
C ALA A 67 -5.98 -3.06 23.84
N SER A 68 -6.34 -4.30 24.14
CA SER A 68 -5.44 -5.29 24.73
C SER A 68 -4.44 -5.81 23.71
N GLN A 69 -4.91 -6.08 22.49
CA GLN A 69 -4.09 -6.49 21.35
C GLN A 69 -3.11 -5.38 20.97
N LEU A 70 -3.59 -4.14 20.91
CA LEU A 70 -2.74 -2.98 20.63
C LEU A 70 -1.60 -2.86 21.65
N LYS A 71 -1.90 -3.04 22.94
CA LYS A 71 -0.90 -3.01 24.01
C LYS A 71 0.10 -4.16 23.92
N GLU A 72 -0.34 -5.34 23.50
CA GLU A 72 0.55 -6.48 23.30
C GLU A 72 1.49 -6.26 22.12
N VAL A 73 0.95 -5.80 20.99
CA VAL A 73 1.73 -5.52 19.78
C VAL A 73 2.74 -4.40 20.03
N SER A 74 2.35 -3.33 20.75
CA SER A 74 3.24 -2.19 21.05
C SER A 74 4.45 -2.54 21.94
N ARG A 75 4.42 -3.69 22.62
CA ARG A 75 5.54 -4.15 23.47
C ARG A 75 6.59 -4.95 22.71
N ARG A 76 6.33 -5.31 21.46
CA ARG A 76 7.26 -6.11 20.64
C ARG A 76 8.38 -5.21 20.13
N ALA A 77 9.62 -5.63 20.39
CA ALA A 77 10.81 -4.88 19.99
C ALA A 77 11.03 -4.79 18.48
N GLU A 78 10.36 -5.67 17.71
CA GLU A 78 10.43 -5.70 16.25
C GLU A 78 9.52 -4.66 15.58
N ILE A 79 8.69 -3.95 16.36
CA ILE A 79 7.71 -2.97 15.83
C ILE A 79 8.21 -1.57 16.15
N ASP A 80 8.62 -0.87 15.10
CA ASP A 80 9.16 0.50 15.23
C ASP A 80 8.06 1.54 15.47
N ALA A 81 6.89 1.36 14.86
CA ALA A 81 5.78 2.30 14.96
C ALA A 81 4.43 1.61 14.75
N ILE A 82 3.41 2.11 15.40
CA ILE A 82 2.03 1.67 15.26
C ILE A 82 1.18 2.89 14.95
N GLY A 83 0.43 2.81 13.85
CA GLY A 83 -0.57 3.79 13.48
C GLY A 83 -1.97 3.26 13.78
N ILE A 84 -2.88 4.14 14.15
CA ILE A 84 -4.27 3.82 14.45
C ILE A 84 -5.17 4.51 13.42
N MET A 85 -6.06 3.71 12.82
CA MET A 85 -7.08 4.19 11.89
C MET A 85 -8.44 3.62 12.30
N CYS A 86 -9.43 4.50 12.43
CA CYS A 86 -10.80 4.13 12.74
C CYS A 86 -11.71 4.64 11.62
N THR A 87 -12.66 3.82 11.18
CA THR A 87 -13.74 4.28 10.32
C THR A 87 -14.92 4.65 11.21
N GLU A 88 -15.19 5.94 11.32
CA GLU A 88 -16.25 6.47 12.20
C GLU A 88 -17.63 6.31 11.57
N GLY A 89 -17.74 6.43 10.25
CA GLY A 89 -19.02 6.34 9.57
C GLY A 89 -18.94 6.59 8.07
N ILE A 90 -20.10 6.82 7.48
CA ILE A 90 -20.26 6.98 6.03
C ILE A 90 -21.08 8.25 5.78
N ILE A 91 -20.70 9.00 4.76
CA ILE A 91 -21.43 10.17 4.27
C ILE A 91 -22.24 9.75 3.05
N LYS A 92 -23.51 10.12 3.02
CA LYS A 92 -24.42 9.88 1.90
C LYS A 92 -23.90 10.58 0.63
N GLY A 93 -23.86 9.84 -0.47
CA GLY A 93 -23.29 10.35 -1.72
C GLY A 93 -21.79 10.06 -1.87
N ASN A 94 -21.11 9.66 -0.80
CA ASN A 94 -19.71 9.17 -0.84
C ASN A 94 -19.58 7.81 -0.14
N GLU A 95 -20.43 6.89 -0.51
CA GLU A 95 -20.53 5.57 0.15
C GLU A 95 -19.30 4.67 -0.02
N LYS A 96 -18.45 5.00 -0.99
CA LYS A 96 -17.17 4.29 -1.24
C LYS A 96 -16.02 4.79 -0.36
N GLY A 97 -16.17 5.98 0.22
CA GLY A 97 -15.20 6.59 1.12
C GLY A 97 -15.77 6.69 2.53
N GLY A 98 -15.17 6.01 3.50
CA GLY A 98 -15.55 6.18 4.90
C GLY A 98 -15.06 7.50 5.49
N PHE A 99 -15.75 7.97 6.52
CA PHE A 99 -15.24 9.02 7.39
C PHE A 99 -14.17 8.39 8.30
N VAL A 100 -12.92 8.75 8.07
CA VAL A 100 -11.80 8.06 8.68
C VAL A 100 -11.09 8.97 9.66
N CYS A 101 -10.96 8.53 10.88
CA CYS A 101 -10.08 9.11 11.89
C CYS A 101 -8.74 8.37 11.84
N MET A 102 -7.64 9.10 11.75
CA MET A 102 -6.31 8.51 11.74
C MET A 102 -5.31 9.39 12.49
N ASP A 103 -4.38 8.74 13.17
CA ASP A 103 -3.29 9.43 13.84
C ASP A 103 -2.20 9.91 12.85
N GLU A 104 -1.26 10.71 13.34
CA GLU A 104 -0.17 11.24 12.54
C GLU A 104 0.75 10.12 12.01
N THR A 105 0.93 9.07 12.79
CA THR A 105 1.76 7.92 12.42
C THR A 105 1.15 7.20 11.23
N THR A 106 -0.16 6.93 11.25
CA THR A 106 -0.89 6.35 10.13
C THR A 106 -0.78 7.20 8.88
N ARG A 107 -0.98 8.51 9.00
CA ARG A 107 -0.87 9.43 7.84
C ARG A 107 0.48 9.38 7.16
N LYS A 108 1.56 9.28 7.94
CA LYS A 108 2.93 9.15 7.39
C LYS A 108 3.20 7.81 6.74
N MET A 109 2.53 6.76 7.18
CA MET A 109 2.71 5.39 6.67
C MET A 109 1.89 5.11 5.41
N LEU A 110 0.80 5.82 5.16
CA LEU A 110 -0.06 5.58 4.00
C LEU A 110 0.68 5.88 2.69
N PRO A 111 0.45 5.07 1.62
CA PRO A 111 1.11 5.25 0.32
C PRO A 111 0.75 6.56 -0.37
N TYR A 112 -0.46 7.04 -0.12
CA TYR A 112 -1.03 8.27 -0.68
C TYR A 112 -0.94 9.44 0.32
N ASN A 113 0.15 9.52 1.08
CA ASN A 113 0.33 10.59 2.06
C ASN A 113 0.18 11.99 1.46
N LYS A 114 0.50 12.17 0.17
CA LYS A 114 0.30 13.45 -0.54
C LYS A 114 -1.17 13.82 -0.76
N GLU A 115 -2.05 12.82 -0.87
CA GLU A 115 -3.50 13.06 -0.98
C GLU A 115 -4.10 13.51 0.34
N TYR A 116 -3.46 13.14 1.45
CA TYR A 116 -3.84 13.58 2.81
C TYR A 116 -3.00 14.75 3.30
N GLU A 117 -2.12 15.30 2.44
CA GLU A 117 -1.32 16.46 2.79
C GLU A 117 -2.19 17.71 2.86
N LEU A 118 -2.11 18.38 4.00
CA LEU A 118 -2.88 19.57 4.28
C LEU A 118 -2.37 20.75 3.44
N LYS A 119 -3.25 21.35 2.67
CA LYS A 119 -2.96 22.58 1.90
C LYS A 119 -3.32 23.84 2.66
N GLU A 120 -4.42 23.79 3.41
CA GLU A 120 -4.91 24.92 4.19
C GLU A 120 -5.47 24.45 5.53
N GLY A 121 -5.28 25.23 6.60
CA GLY A 121 -5.87 24.95 7.92
C GLY A 121 -5.08 23.95 8.76
N LYS A 122 -5.79 23.10 9.50
CA LYS A 122 -5.23 22.07 10.38
C LYS A 122 -6.00 20.75 10.24
N TYR A 123 -5.37 19.65 10.66
CA TYR A 123 -6.08 18.38 10.75
C TYR A 123 -7.13 18.42 11.86
N PRO A 124 -8.25 17.66 11.69
CA PRO A 124 -9.28 17.56 12.72
C PRO A 124 -8.72 17.08 14.05
N GLU A 125 -9.08 17.75 15.11
CA GLU A 125 -8.75 17.38 16.49
C GLU A 125 -9.99 16.98 17.29
N LYS A 126 -11.19 17.36 16.79
CA LYS A 126 -12.48 17.09 17.44
C LYS A 126 -13.38 16.30 16.51
N MET A 127 -14.36 15.60 17.09
CA MET A 127 -15.31 14.75 16.34
C MET A 127 -16.14 15.50 15.30
N GLN A 128 -16.41 16.78 15.50
CA GLN A 128 -17.20 17.63 14.60
C GLN A 128 -16.33 18.49 13.67
N GLU A 129 -15.06 18.18 13.53
CA GLU A 129 -14.16 18.82 12.60
C GLU A 129 -13.90 17.89 11.41
N ILE A 130 -13.83 18.45 10.20
CA ILE A 130 -13.54 17.72 8.97
C ILE A 130 -12.41 18.37 8.19
N ALA A 131 -11.51 17.52 7.64
CA ALA A 131 -10.58 17.94 6.60
C ALA A 131 -10.80 17.04 5.39
N ALA A 132 -11.00 17.64 4.22
CA ALA A 132 -11.23 16.91 2.98
C ALA A 132 -10.71 17.69 1.77
N GLY A 133 -10.58 17.01 0.65
CA GLY A 133 -10.22 17.65 -0.62
C GLY A 133 -11.37 18.51 -1.17
N ARG A 134 -11.03 19.57 -1.90
CA ARG A 134 -12.04 20.45 -2.55
C ARG A 134 -13.00 19.67 -3.45
N ALA A 135 -12.55 18.59 -4.07
CA ALA A 135 -13.40 17.72 -4.90
C ALA A 135 -14.50 17.04 -4.10
N PHE A 136 -14.21 16.64 -2.85
CA PHE A 136 -15.22 16.08 -1.95
C PHE A 136 -16.31 17.12 -1.61
N PHE A 137 -15.91 18.31 -1.21
CA PHE A 137 -16.87 19.35 -0.88
C PHE A 137 -17.77 19.73 -2.05
N ARG A 138 -17.22 19.83 -3.27
CA ARG A 138 -18.01 20.04 -4.49
C ARG A 138 -19.01 18.92 -4.74
N ALA A 139 -18.59 17.66 -4.56
CA ALA A 139 -19.50 16.52 -4.72
C ALA A 139 -20.65 16.54 -3.71
N MET A 140 -20.44 17.19 -2.56
CA MET A 140 -21.47 17.39 -1.53
C MET A 140 -22.29 18.69 -1.72
N GLY A 141 -22.05 19.44 -2.82
CA GLY A 141 -22.79 20.66 -3.14
C GLY A 141 -22.20 21.95 -2.57
N TYR A 142 -20.96 21.92 -2.11
CA TYR A 142 -20.25 23.07 -1.55
C TYR A 142 -19.10 23.49 -2.47
N ASP A 143 -19.31 24.46 -3.35
CA ASP A 143 -18.32 24.85 -4.37
C ASP A 143 -17.14 25.66 -3.82
N ASP A 144 -17.33 26.47 -2.81
CA ASP A 144 -16.36 27.49 -2.35
C ASP A 144 -16.15 27.43 -0.81
N VAL A 145 -15.86 26.24 -0.30
CA VAL A 145 -15.61 26.03 1.13
C VAL A 145 -14.25 26.55 1.54
N LYS A 146 -14.23 27.24 2.69
CA LYS A 146 -13.02 27.75 3.36
C LYS A 146 -12.84 27.11 4.73
N VAL A 147 -11.62 27.15 5.23
CA VAL A 147 -11.32 26.76 6.61
C VAL A 147 -12.09 27.68 7.57
N GLY A 148 -12.82 27.07 8.52
CA GLY A 148 -13.70 27.76 9.47
C GLY A 148 -15.18 27.74 9.07
N ASP A 149 -15.52 27.38 7.83
CA ASP A 149 -16.90 27.23 7.43
C ASP A 149 -17.54 26.01 8.11
N THR A 150 -18.87 26.02 8.24
CA THR A 150 -19.65 24.87 8.69
C THR A 150 -20.36 24.25 7.50
N VAL A 151 -20.28 22.94 7.37
CA VAL A 151 -20.97 22.15 6.34
C VAL A 151 -21.90 21.15 7.01
N THR A 152 -23.10 20.98 6.45
CA THR A 152 -24.06 19.98 6.93
C THR A 152 -23.99 18.79 5.99
N LEU A 153 -23.69 17.63 6.53
CA LEU A 153 -23.56 16.39 5.77
C LEU A 153 -24.50 15.33 6.33
N ASP A 154 -25.17 14.60 5.44
CA ASP A 154 -25.94 13.42 5.83
C ASP A 154 -24.97 12.31 6.25
N TYR A 155 -24.78 12.16 7.54
CA TYR A 155 -23.82 11.24 8.15
C TYR A 155 -24.52 10.05 8.79
N ARG A 156 -23.86 8.91 8.77
CA ARG A 156 -24.28 7.67 9.41
C ARG A 156 -23.13 7.05 10.18
N ALA A 157 -23.28 6.92 11.49
CA ALA A 157 -22.34 6.23 12.35
C ALA A 157 -22.52 4.71 12.22
N GLY A 158 -21.56 4.03 11.63
CA GLY A 158 -21.62 2.58 11.44
C GLY A 158 -22.60 2.12 10.36
N MET A 159 -22.77 0.80 10.23
CA MET A 159 -23.58 0.20 9.14
C MET A 159 -25.07 0.07 9.46
N ARG A 160 -25.47 0.24 10.70
CA ARG A 160 -26.86 -0.04 11.17
C ARG A 160 -27.68 1.18 11.52
N SER A 161 -27.07 2.37 11.58
CA SER A 161 -27.75 3.62 11.84
C SER A 161 -28.35 4.22 10.56
N GLU A 162 -29.36 5.06 10.70
CA GLU A 162 -29.89 5.84 9.60
C GLU A 162 -29.01 7.08 9.35
N TYR A 163 -29.10 7.64 8.14
CA TYR A 163 -28.45 8.90 7.84
C TYR A 163 -29.16 10.03 8.56
N ALA A 164 -28.42 10.87 9.23
CA ALA A 164 -28.89 12.08 9.85
C ALA A 164 -28.03 13.28 9.43
N PRO A 165 -28.59 14.45 9.25
CA PRO A 165 -27.83 15.66 8.98
C PRO A 165 -27.00 16.02 10.22
N GLU A 166 -25.70 16.15 10.07
CA GLU A 166 -24.78 16.62 11.10
C GLU A 166 -23.92 17.76 10.58
N GLU A 167 -23.62 18.71 11.48
CA GLU A 167 -22.80 19.87 11.17
C GLU A 167 -21.34 19.58 11.49
N PHE A 168 -20.47 19.87 10.53
CA PHE A 168 -19.03 19.73 10.67
C PHE A 168 -18.34 21.07 10.38
N ALA A 169 -17.45 21.47 11.26
CA ALA A 169 -16.56 22.61 11.02
C ALA A 169 -15.40 22.19 10.11
N VAL A 170 -15.17 22.90 9.04
CA VAL A 170 -14.06 22.64 8.12
C VAL A 170 -12.77 23.12 8.77
N SER A 171 -11.98 22.18 9.27
CA SER A 171 -10.70 22.46 9.93
C SER A 171 -9.55 22.55 8.95
N GLY A 172 -9.66 21.89 7.78
CA GLY A 172 -8.59 21.87 6.79
C GLY A 172 -9.05 21.44 5.40
N ILE A 173 -8.24 21.82 4.42
CA ILE A 173 -8.40 21.44 3.01
C ILE A 173 -7.17 20.67 2.57
N LEU A 174 -7.40 19.46 2.03
CA LEU A 174 -6.39 18.55 1.53
C LEU A 174 -6.07 18.79 0.05
#